data_c3307d19f452c79e2bf252070dbc3859
#
_entry.id   c3307d19f452c79e2bf252070dbc3859
#
_cell.length_a   1.000
_cell.length_b   1.000
_cell.length_c   1.000
_cell.angle_alpha   90.00
_cell.angle_beta   90.00
_cell.angle_gamma   90.00
#
_symmetry.space_group_name_H-M   'P 1'
#
loop_
_entity.id
_entity.type
_entity.pdbx_description
1 polymer ?
#
loop_
_entity_poly.entity_id
_entity_poly.type
_entity_poly.pdbx_seq_one_letter_code
_entity_poly.pdbx_strand_id
1 'polypeptide(L)'
;LYLAQKGMKSLTVPNWYDEGKEVIIPLDLRFSPSQNAQNFFKNYKKKQTAARMLVDLLAEGEKEIAYLETVLYEVESASGEAALNEIRMELKNQGYLKYYKQRDKKQKPADFLRYTSSDGFEILVGRNNAQNDKLTLHTARGKDLWFHVQKAPGSHVVVMSRGEDIPDTTKQEAAELAVIHSSAYKAGTGAKVAVDTTEVKNIWKASGAKPGMVLYEVYTTVYITPREGLEEQLKKK
;
A
#
# COMPACT_ATOMS: atom_id res chain seq x y z
N LEU A 1 46.94 13.44 -10.15
CA LEU A 1 47.80 12.25 -9.97
C LEU A 1 49.29 12.62 -9.85
N TYR A 2 49.78 13.68 -10.50
CA TYR A 2 51.21 14.07 -10.47
C TYR A 2 51.69 14.58 -9.11
N LEU A 3 50.80 14.93 -8.19
CA LEU A 3 51.17 15.30 -6.83
C LEU A 3 51.38 14.09 -5.93
N ALA A 4 50.89 12.91 -6.31
CA ALA A 4 51.00 11.69 -5.53
C ALA A 4 52.24 10.88 -5.93
N GLN A 5 53.09 10.53 -4.96
CA GLN A 5 54.26 9.69 -5.14
C GLN A 5 54.11 8.34 -4.42
N LYS A 6 54.79 7.31 -4.91
CA LYS A 6 54.80 6.01 -4.26
C LYS A 6 55.38 6.11 -2.87
N GLY A 7 54.72 5.53 -1.87
CA GLY A 7 55.13 5.57 -0.46
C GLY A 7 54.55 6.74 0.35
N MET A 8 53.73 7.61 -0.24
CA MET A 8 52.98 8.62 0.53
C MET A 8 51.83 7.98 1.26
N LYS A 9 51.63 8.36 2.56
CA LYS A 9 50.51 7.90 3.39
C LYS A 9 49.21 8.62 3.12
N SER A 10 49.29 9.85 2.63
CA SER A 10 48.12 10.67 2.32
C SER A 10 48.49 11.74 1.29
N LEU A 11 47.47 12.29 0.64
CA LEU A 11 47.58 13.43 -0.28
C LEU A 11 46.58 14.49 0.13
N THR A 12 47.03 15.71 0.36
CA THR A 12 46.16 16.88 0.63
C THR A 12 45.93 17.62 -0.68
N VAL A 13 44.65 17.81 -1.03
CA VAL A 13 44.25 18.52 -2.25
C VAL A 13 43.02 19.41 -2.01
N PRO A 14 42.83 20.49 -2.77
CA PRO A 14 41.58 21.24 -2.69
C PRO A 14 40.38 20.39 -3.19
N ASN A 15 39.29 20.45 -2.44
CA ASN A 15 38.04 19.82 -2.80
C ASN A 15 37.22 20.78 -3.70
N TRP A 16 37.18 20.54 -4.98
CA TRP A 16 36.41 21.34 -5.92
C TRP A 16 34.88 21.28 -5.75
N TYR A 17 34.37 20.33 -4.96
CA TYR A 17 32.96 20.18 -4.65
C TYR A 17 32.55 20.84 -3.33
N ASP A 18 33.53 21.42 -2.57
CA ASP A 18 33.30 22.09 -1.29
C ASP A 18 34.20 23.37 -1.23
N GLU A 19 33.90 24.30 -2.08
CA GLU A 19 34.51 25.65 -2.14
C GLU A 19 36.08 25.68 -2.07
N GLY A 20 36.70 24.59 -2.49
CA GLY A 20 38.17 24.48 -2.47
C GLY A 20 38.78 24.19 -1.11
N LYS A 21 37.97 23.82 -0.10
CA LYS A 21 38.49 23.38 1.19
C LYS A 21 39.42 22.17 1.04
N GLU A 22 40.47 22.13 1.85
CA GLU A 22 41.44 21.05 1.79
C GLU A 22 40.80 19.72 2.23
N VAL A 23 41.05 18.68 1.44
CA VAL A 23 40.69 17.28 1.79
C VAL A 23 41.96 16.44 1.82
N ILE A 24 42.07 15.64 2.85
CA ILE A 24 43.16 14.65 3.05
C ILE A 24 42.68 13.29 2.54
N ILE A 25 43.31 12.80 1.47
CA ILE A 25 43.03 11.52 0.86
C ILE A 25 44.03 10.48 1.40
N PRO A 26 43.63 9.47 2.17
CA PRO A 26 44.55 8.43 2.63
C PRO A 26 44.99 7.57 1.44
N LEU A 27 46.24 7.17 1.40
CA LEU A 27 46.83 6.32 0.37
C LEU A 27 47.35 5.02 0.99
N ASP A 28 47.08 3.90 0.31
CA ASP A 28 47.66 2.61 0.67
C ASP A 28 49.09 2.51 0.13
N LEU A 29 50.06 2.37 1.04
CA LEU A 29 51.47 2.29 0.74
C LEU A 29 51.88 1.16 -0.20
N ARG A 30 51.07 0.10 -0.22
CA ARG A 30 51.30 -1.11 -1.05
C ARG A 30 51.05 -0.84 -2.52
N PHE A 31 50.27 0.19 -2.83
CA PHE A 31 49.85 0.50 -4.20
C PHE A 31 50.55 1.75 -4.76
N SER A 32 50.72 1.77 -6.06
CA SER A 32 51.12 2.99 -6.77
C SER A 32 50.01 4.07 -6.71
N PRO A 33 50.30 5.33 -6.94
CA PRO A 33 49.30 6.39 -7.05
C PRO A 33 48.14 6.06 -7.99
N SER A 34 48.45 5.47 -9.16
CA SER A 34 47.45 5.04 -10.12
C SER A 34 46.56 3.94 -9.60
N GLN A 35 47.12 2.94 -8.92
CA GLN A 35 46.36 1.86 -8.32
C GLN A 35 45.47 2.35 -7.17
N ASN A 36 45.95 3.27 -6.33
CA ASN A 36 45.15 3.94 -5.31
C ASN A 36 43.95 4.66 -5.95
N ALA A 37 44.16 5.44 -7.00
CA ALA A 37 43.09 6.14 -7.72
C ALA A 37 42.08 5.15 -8.33
N GLN A 38 42.54 4.04 -8.93
CA GLN A 38 41.66 3.01 -9.48
C GLN A 38 40.81 2.33 -8.38
N ASN A 39 41.41 2.06 -7.21
CA ASN A 39 40.69 1.49 -6.05
C ASN A 39 39.62 2.46 -5.52
N PHE A 40 39.94 3.75 -5.39
CA PHE A 40 38.96 4.76 -5.01
C PHE A 40 37.82 4.83 -6.01
N PHE A 41 38.10 4.86 -7.31
CA PHE A 41 37.09 4.89 -8.35
C PHE A 41 36.20 3.63 -8.37
N LYS A 42 36.81 2.44 -8.20
CA LYS A 42 36.08 1.18 -8.07
C LYS A 42 35.14 1.21 -6.85
N ASN A 43 35.63 1.68 -5.70
CA ASN A 43 34.83 1.81 -4.50
C ASN A 43 33.70 2.85 -4.65
N TYR A 44 33.97 3.96 -5.29
CA TYR A 44 32.95 4.96 -5.63
C TYR A 44 31.83 4.36 -6.48
N LYS A 45 32.16 3.68 -7.57
CA LYS A 45 31.17 3.01 -8.43
C LYS A 45 30.37 1.96 -7.66
N LYS A 46 31.04 1.15 -6.80
CA LYS A 46 30.35 0.16 -5.97
C LYS A 46 29.36 0.83 -5.02
N LYS A 47 29.75 1.91 -4.34
CA LYS A 47 28.88 2.68 -3.44
C LYS A 47 27.73 3.35 -4.17
N GLN A 48 27.98 3.91 -5.36
CA GLN A 48 26.94 4.52 -6.21
C GLN A 48 25.88 3.51 -6.65
N THR A 49 26.32 2.31 -7.06
CA THR A 49 25.39 1.22 -7.41
C THR A 49 24.61 0.75 -6.19
N ALA A 50 25.26 0.55 -5.04
CA ALA A 50 24.62 0.15 -3.80
C ALA A 50 23.59 1.20 -3.33
N ALA A 51 23.90 2.49 -3.42
CA ALA A 51 22.96 3.55 -3.06
C ALA A 51 21.69 3.52 -3.94
N ARG A 52 21.84 3.27 -5.24
CA ARG A 52 20.71 3.14 -6.16
C ARG A 52 19.84 1.92 -5.80
N MET A 53 20.48 0.77 -5.59
CA MET A 53 19.76 -0.45 -5.20
C MET A 53 19.04 -0.32 -3.86
N LEU A 54 19.59 0.45 -2.91
CA LEU A 54 18.95 0.71 -1.62
C LEU A 54 17.65 1.51 -1.77
N VAL A 55 17.61 2.47 -2.66
CA VAL A 55 16.36 3.23 -2.93
C VAL A 55 15.25 2.31 -3.41
N ASP A 56 15.58 1.43 -4.37
CA ASP A 56 14.60 0.47 -4.91
C ASP A 56 14.13 -0.52 -3.83
N LEU A 57 15.06 -1.04 -3.02
CA LEU A 57 14.74 -1.96 -1.91
C LEU A 57 13.87 -1.31 -0.82
N LEU A 58 14.13 -0.03 -0.51
CA LEU A 58 13.30 0.70 0.45
C LEU A 58 11.88 0.88 -0.09
N ALA A 59 11.71 1.26 -1.35
CA ALA A 59 10.40 1.42 -1.96
C ALA A 59 9.63 0.08 -2.04
N GLU A 60 10.31 -1.04 -2.29
CA GLU A 60 9.71 -2.37 -2.24
C GLU A 60 9.31 -2.76 -0.80
N GLY A 61 10.18 -2.48 0.18
CA GLY A 61 9.92 -2.74 1.59
C GLY A 61 8.70 -1.96 2.12
N GLU A 62 8.55 -0.69 1.74
CA GLU A 62 7.39 0.11 2.11
C GLU A 62 6.08 -0.46 1.55
N LYS A 63 6.08 -0.92 0.29
CA LYS A 63 4.91 -1.60 -0.31
C LYS A 63 4.58 -2.90 0.39
N GLU A 64 5.61 -3.66 0.78
CA GLU A 64 5.47 -4.91 1.52
C GLU A 64 4.85 -4.68 2.90
N ILE A 65 5.33 -3.67 3.63
CA ILE A 65 4.79 -3.27 4.94
C ILE A 65 3.31 -2.88 4.78
N ALA A 66 3.01 -1.99 3.83
CA ALA A 66 1.63 -1.55 3.60
C ALA A 66 0.68 -2.74 3.33
N TYR A 67 1.11 -3.72 2.53
CA TYR A 67 0.34 -4.93 2.30
C TYR A 67 0.15 -5.76 3.57
N LEU A 68 1.21 -6.00 4.34
CA LEU A 68 1.12 -6.79 5.58
C LEU A 68 0.25 -6.11 6.65
N GLU A 69 0.22 -4.78 6.68
CA GLU A 69 -0.70 -4.02 7.53
C GLU A 69 -2.18 -4.25 7.15
N THR A 70 -2.49 -4.35 5.84
CA THR A 70 -3.86 -4.73 5.43
C THR A 70 -4.22 -6.14 5.87
N VAL A 71 -3.31 -7.10 5.72
CA VAL A 71 -3.51 -8.48 6.18
C VAL A 71 -3.70 -8.54 7.70
N LEU A 72 -2.91 -7.78 8.46
CA LEU A 72 -3.06 -7.70 9.92
C LEU A 72 -4.46 -7.19 10.30
N TYR A 73 -4.89 -6.10 9.68
CA TYR A 73 -6.24 -5.56 9.88
C TYR A 73 -7.33 -6.60 9.58
N GLU A 74 -7.18 -7.36 8.48
CA GLU A 74 -8.11 -8.41 8.10
C GLU A 74 -8.18 -9.55 9.13
N VAL A 75 -7.02 -10.00 9.64
CA VAL A 75 -6.95 -11.02 10.69
C VAL A 75 -7.66 -10.55 11.97
N GLU A 76 -7.44 -9.30 12.38
CA GLU A 76 -8.08 -8.71 13.55
C GLU A 76 -9.59 -8.50 13.38
N SER A 77 -10.05 -8.34 12.14
CA SER A 77 -11.47 -8.10 11.80
C SER A 77 -12.20 -9.37 11.40
N ALA A 78 -11.47 -10.47 11.21
CA ALA A 78 -12.04 -11.75 10.78
C ALA A 78 -12.98 -12.33 11.85
N SER A 79 -14.18 -12.69 11.42
CA SER A 79 -15.10 -13.44 12.26
C SER A 79 -15.28 -14.87 11.73
N GLY A 80 -14.80 -15.84 12.53
CA GLY A 80 -14.93 -17.26 12.24
C GLY A 80 -13.83 -17.85 11.36
N GLU A 81 -13.76 -19.18 11.36
CA GLU A 81 -12.70 -19.96 10.71
C GLU A 81 -12.70 -19.80 9.18
N ALA A 82 -13.85 -19.57 8.56
CA ALA A 82 -13.95 -19.38 7.12
C ALA A 82 -13.19 -18.14 6.64
N ALA A 83 -13.35 -17.00 7.33
CA ALA A 83 -12.63 -15.77 7.02
C ALA A 83 -11.11 -15.92 7.21
N LEU A 84 -10.69 -16.56 8.30
CA LEU A 84 -9.27 -16.84 8.55
C LEU A 84 -8.68 -17.78 7.49
N ASN A 85 -9.45 -18.74 6.96
CA ASN A 85 -8.98 -19.62 5.90
C ASN A 85 -8.79 -18.89 4.56
N GLU A 86 -9.64 -17.92 4.24
CA GLU A 86 -9.45 -17.06 3.05
C GLU A 86 -8.12 -16.30 3.16
N ILE A 87 -7.84 -15.67 4.31
CA ILE A 87 -6.57 -14.95 4.56
C ILE A 87 -5.36 -15.91 4.51
N ARG A 88 -5.47 -17.10 5.10
CA ARG A 88 -4.40 -18.11 5.02
C ARG A 88 -4.10 -18.53 3.58
N MET A 89 -5.14 -18.69 2.75
CA MET A 89 -4.98 -19.02 1.34
C MET A 89 -4.30 -17.88 0.56
N GLU A 90 -4.66 -16.63 0.86
CA GLU A 90 -3.99 -15.46 0.28
C GLU A 90 -2.52 -15.44 0.65
N LEU A 91 -2.17 -15.54 1.93
CA LEU A 91 -0.78 -15.58 2.41
C LEU A 91 0.02 -16.74 1.81
N LYS A 92 -0.61 -17.90 1.61
CA LYS A 92 0.01 -19.03 0.91
C LYS A 92 0.29 -18.69 -0.55
N ASN A 93 -0.68 -18.12 -1.26
CA ASN A 93 -0.52 -17.76 -2.67
C ASN A 93 0.54 -16.66 -2.87
N GLN A 94 0.71 -15.79 -1.88
CA GLN A 94 1.75 -14.75 -1.86
C GLN A 94 3.12 -15.26 -1.35
N GLY A 95 3.24 -16.54 -0.97
CA GLY A 95 4.49 -17.18 -0.56
C GLY A 95 4.89 -16.99 0.90
N TYR A 96 4.05 -16.38 1.74
CA TYR A 96 4.33 -16.19 3.18
C TYR A 96 4.15 -17.48 3.98
N LEU A 97 3.25 -18.37 3.56
CA LEU A 97 3.01 -19.65 4.22
C LEU A 97 3.48 -20.82 3.35
N LYS A 98 4.52 -21.55 3.80
CA LYS A 98 5.11 -22.66 3.04
C LYS A 98 4.30 -23.96 3.10
N TYR A 99 3.66 -24.24 4.26
CA TYR A 99 2.97 -25.51 4.53
C TYR A 99 1.59 -25.25 5.14
N TYR A 100 0.60 -25.06 4.30
CA TYR A 100 -0.79 -25.09 4.73
C TYR A 100 -1.52 -26.25 4.01
N LYS A 101 -1.79 -27.33 4.73
CA LYS A 101 -2.66 -28.40 4.25
C LYS A 101 -4.10 -28.01 4.58
N GLN A 102 -4.85 -27.64 3.57
CA GLN A 102 -6.28 -27.46 3.73
C GLN A 102 -6.89 -28.81 4.11
N ARG A 103 -7.28 -28.96 5.37
CA ARG A 103 -7.93 -30.19 5.88
C ARG A 103 -9.42 -30.20 5.64
N ASP A 104 -10.02 -29.06 5.33
CA ASP A 104 -11.46 -28.90 5.29
C ASP A 104 -12.00 -28.82 3.87
N LYS A 105 -13.26 -29.28 3.74
CA LYS A 105 -14.05 -29.17 2.51
C LYS A 105 -14.00 -27.73 2.00
N LYS A 106 -13.86 -27.56 0.69
CA LYS A 106 -13.95 -26.25 0.02
C LYS A 106 -15.22 -25.54 0.51
N GLN A 107 -15.08 -24.68 1.50
CA GLN A 107 -16.15 -23.77 1.89
C GLN A 107 -16.32 -22.75 0.76
N LYS A 108 -17.58 -22.45 0.43
CA LYS A 108 -17.82 -21.35 -0.52
C LYS A 108 -17.28 -20.08 0.10
N PRO A 109 -16.53 -19.25 -0.66
CA PRO A 109 -16.10 -17.95 -0.18
C PRO A 109 -17.30 -17.17 0.36
N ALA A 110 -17.08 -16.43 1.45
CA ALA A 110 -18.11 -15.54 1.97
C ALA A 110 -18.45 -14.48 0.89
N ASP A 111 -19.71 -14.08 0.83
CA ASP A 111 -20.12 -13.00 -0.06
C ASP A 111 -19.69 -11.63 0.51
N PHE A 112 -19.69 -10.59 -0.31
CA PHE A 112 -19.47 -9.21 0.14
C PHE A 112 -20.42 -8.86 1.28
N LEU A 113 -20.03 -7.90 2.13
CA LEU A 113 -21.02 -7.24 2.97
C LEU A 113 -21.93 -6.40 2.07
N ARG A 114 -23.24 -6.47 2.36
CA ARG A 114 -24.26 -5.75 1.58
C ARG A 114 -25.02 -4.81 2.47
N TYR A 115 -25.15 -3.58 2.01
CA TYR A 115 -25.91 -2.52 2.65
C TYR A 115 -26.84 -1.89 1.62
N THR A 116 -27.90 -1.26 2.11
CA THR A 116 -28.79 -0.44 1.28
C THR A 116 -28.78 0.97 1.83
N SER A 117 -28.40 1.94 0.99
CA SER A 117 -28.39 3.35 1.38
C SER A 117 -29.80 3.86 1.71
N SER A 118 -29.87 5.01 2.35
CA SER A 118 -31.16 5.68 2.63
C SER A 118 -31.94 6.00 1.34
N ASP A 119 -31.25 6.20 0.23
CA ASP A 119 -31.82 6.46 -1.09
C ASP A 119 -32.09 5.16 -1.91
N GLY A 120 -31.84 3.97 -1.33
CA GLY A 120 -32.12 2.67 -1.95
C GLY A 120 -31.02 2.10 -2.83
N PHE A 121 -29.83 2.71 -2.86
CA PHE A 121 -28.68 2.19 -3.60
C PHE A 121 -28.02 1.04 -2.85
N GLU A 122 -27.59 0.03 -3.60
CA GLU A 122 -26.80 -1.07 -3.05
C GLU A 122 -25.35 -0.62 -2.82
N ILE A 123 -24.83 -0.86 -1.62
CA ILE A 123 -23.45 -0.62 -1.24
C ILE A 123 -22.81 -1.96 -0.89
N LEU A 124 -21.72 -2.28 -1.57
CA LEU A 124 -20.93 -3.50 -1.35
C LEU A 124 -19.62 -3.18 -0.65
N VAL A 125 -19.24 -4.02 0.32
CA VAL A 125 -17.99 -3.87 1.07
C VAL A 125 -17.21 -5.18 1.04
N GLY A 126 -15.94 -5.11 0.65
CA GLY A 126 -15.04 -6.26 0.66
C GLY A 126 -14.59 -6.61 2.07
N ARG A 127 -14.55 -7.91 2.40
CA ARG A 127 -14.16 -8.40 3.73
C ARG A 127 -12.66 -8.64 3.88
N ASN A 128 -11.96 -8.77 2.76
CA ASN A 128 -10.52 -9.04 2.69
C ASN A 128 -9.96 -8.58 1.33
N ASN A 129 -8.65 -8.60 1.18
CA ASN A 129 -7.95 -8.13 -0.01
C ASN A 129 -8.40 -8.84 -1.31
N ALA A 130 -8.64 -10.15 -1.24
CA ALA A 130 -9.14 -10.91 -2.39
C ALA A 130 -10.55 -10.46 -2.80
N GLN A 131 -11.41 -10.16 -1.82
CA GLN A 131 -12.74 -9.61 -2.08
C GLN A 131 -12.67 -8.14 -2.52
N ASN A 132 -11.76 -7.34 -1.98
CA ASN A 132 -11.51 -5.96 -2.43
C ASN A 132 -11.15 -5.94 -3.93
N ASP A 133 -10.25 -6.82 -4.37
CA ASP A 133 -9.92 -6.99 -5.78
C ASP A 133 -11.12 -7.44 -6.61
N LYS A 134 -11.82 -8.48 -6.17
CA LYS A 134 -13.01 -9.01 -6.86
C LYS A 134 -14.09 -7.96 -6.99
N LEU A 135 -14.34 -7.19 -5.95
CA LEU A 135 -15.34 -6.12 -5.94
C LEU A 135 -14.98 -5.03 -6.93
N THR A 136 -13.77 -4.48 -6.82
CA THR A 136 -13.36 -3.30 -7.59
C THR A 136 -13.04 -3.60 -9.04
N LEU A 137 -12.37 -4.74 -9.33
CA LEU A 137 -11.84 -5.03 -10.66
C LEU A 137 -12.76 -5.93 -11.50
N HIS A 138 -13.69 -6.66 -10.88
CA HIS A 138 -14.48 -7.67 -11.59
C HIS A 138 -16.00 -7.53 -11.39
N THR A 139 -16.47 -6.94 -10.29
CA THR A 139 -17.90 -6.80 -9.98
C THR A 139 -18.42 -5.42 -10.33
N ALA A 140 -17.77 -4.39 -9.83
CA ALA A 140 -18.13 -3.00 -10.09
C ALA A 140 -17.80 -2.58 -11.53
N ARG A 141 -18.50 -1.59 -12.05
CA ARG A 141 -18.40 -1.17 -13.47
C ARG A 141 -18.55 0.34 -13.64
N GLY A 142 -17.75 0.88 -14.52
CA GLY A 142 -17.93 2.20 -15.13
C GLY A 142 -18.16 3.32 -14.11
N LYS A 143 -19.40 3.73 -13.94
CA LYS A 143 -19.85 4.85 -13.09
C LYS A 143 -20.12 4.47 -11.63
N ASP A 144 -19.96 3.20 -11.24
CA ASP A 144 -20.04 2.83 -9.82
C ASP A 144 -18.98 3.61 -9.04
N LEU A 145 -19.33 4.09 -7.85
CA LEU A 145 -18.41 4.87 -7.04
C LEU A 145 -17.69 3.99 -6.01
N TRP A 146 -16.39 4.07 -6.02
CA TRP A 146 -15.50 3.43 -5.08
C TRP A 146 -15.05 4.42 -3.99
N PHE A 147 -14.91 3.90 -2.76
CA PHE A 147 -14.47 4.65 -1.58
C PHE A 147 -13.43 3.83 -0.81
N HIS A 148 -12.41 4.51 -0.30
CA HIS A 148 -11.41 3.93 0.59
C HIS A 148 -10.78 5.00 1.47
N VAL A 149 -10.40 4.65 2.69
CA VAL A 149 -9.66 5.54 3.60
C VAL A 149 -8.25 5.81 3.09
N GLN A 150 -7.79 7.03 3.23
CA GLN A 150 -6.41 7.39 2.88
C GLN A 150 -5.40 6.85 3.92
N LYS A 151 -4.28 6.32 3.42
CA LYS A 151 -3.10 5.97 4.23
C LYS A 151 -3.39 5.05 5.44
N ALA A 152 -4.44 4.26 5.37
CA ALA A 152 -4.80 3.31 6.42
C ALA A 152 -5.37 2.03 5.79
N PRO A 153 -5.13 0.86 6.38
CA PRO A 153 -5.79 -0.38 6.00
C PRO A 153 -7.31 -0.29 6.13
N GLY A 154 -8.03 -0.80 5.13
CA GLY A 154 -9.48 -0.79 5.13
C GLY A 154 -10.09 -1.58 3.97
N SER A 155 -11.41 -1.65 3.97
CA SER A 155 -12.19 -2.30 2.92
C SER A 155 -12.41 -1.36 1.73
N HIS A 156 -12.47 -1.95 0.54
CA HIS A 156 -13.05 -1.26 -0.61
C HIS A 156 -14.57 -1.24 -0.45
N VAL A 157 -15.15 -0.06 -0.55
CA VAL A 157 -16.60 0.17 -0.52
C VAL A 157 -17.03 0.64 -1.90
N VAL A 158 -18.07 0.04 -2.46
CA VAL A 158 -18.56 0.39 -3.79
C VAL A 158 -20.07 0.61 -3.76
N VAL A 159 -20.51 1.76 -4.24
CA VAL A 159 -21.93 2.05 -4.51
C VAL A 159 -22.24 1.64 -5.95
N MET A 160 -23.21 0.74 -6.10
CA MET A 160 -23.67 0.26 -7.41
C MET A 160 -24.64 1.28 -8.02
N SER A 161 -24.16 2.06 -8.99
CA SER A 161 -24.92 3.15 -9.61
C SER A 161 -26.10 2.69 -10.45
N ARG A 162 -25.99 1.49 -11.03
CA ARG A 162 -27.00 0.95 -11.99
C ARG A 162 -27.29 1.89 -13.17
N GLY A 163 -26.39 2.84 -13.43
CA GLY A 163 -26.53 3.84 -14.48
C GLY A 163 -27.22 5.13 -14.04
N GLU A 164 -27.62 5.23 -12.78
CA GLU A 164 -28.24 6.41 -12.17
C GLU A 164 -27.18 7.29 -11.49
N ASP A 165 -27.51 8.57 -11.30
CA ASP A 165 -26.68 9.48 -10.53
C ASP A 165 -26.82 9.18 -9.03
N ILE A 166 -25.69 8.99 -8.35
CA ILE A 166 -25.66 8.64 -6.94
C ILE A 166 -25.85 9.91 -6.09
N PRO A 167 -26.87 9.95 -5.21
CA PRO A 167 -27.14 11.10 -4.34
C PRO A 167 -26.01 11.34 -3.33
N ASP A 168 -25.89 12.58 -2.85
CA ASP A 168 -24.85 12.97 -1.87
C ASP A 168 -25.04 12.26 -0.51
N THR A 169 -26.28 11.98 -0.10
CA THR A 169 -26.58 11.19 1.09
C THR A 169 -25.96 9.79 0.97
N THR A 170 -26.19 9.11 -0.15
CA THR A 170 -25.61 7.78 -0.41
C THR A 170 -24.07 7.82 -0.47
N LYS A 171 -23.48 8.87 -1.10
CA LYS A 171 -22.01 9.05 -1.11
C LYS A 171 -21.46 9.22 0.31
N GLN A 172 -22.14 9.99 1.14
CA GLN A 172 -21.74 10.18 2.53
C GLN A 172 -21.83 8.87 3.32
N GLU A 173 -22.92 8.13 3.20
CA GLU A 173 -23.11 6.82 3.87
C GLU A 173 -22.04 5.80 3.44
N ALA A 174 -21.69 5.76 2.16
CA ALA A 174 -20.62 4.91 1.66
C ALA A 174 -19.24 5.31 2.20
N ALA A 175 -18.96 6.60 2.28
CA ALA A 175 -17.73 7.10 2.87
C ALA A 175 -17.64 6.82 4.38
N GLU A 176 -18.75 6.92 5.11
CA GLU A 176 -18.84 6.54 6.52
C GLU A 176 -18.60 5.02 6.70
N LEU A 177 -19.17 4.18 5.84
CA LEU A 177 -18.89 2.73 5.83
C LEU A 177 -17.41 2.43 5.55
N ALA A 178 -16.75 3.19 4.65
CA ALA A 178 -15.33 3.04 4.41
C ALA A 178 -14.49 3.33 5.67
N VAL A 179 -14.88 4.32 6.47
CA VAL A 179 -14.23 4.60 7.76
C VAL A 179 -14.51 3.48 8.76
N ILE A 180 -15.78 3.05 8.92
CA ILE A 180 -16.19 1.98 9.85
C ILE A 180 -15.40 0.69 9.56
N HIS A 181 -15.22 0.36 8.27
CA HIS A 181 -14.48 -0.82 7.82
C HIS A 181 -13.00 -0.52 7.57
N SER A 182 -12.34 0.22 8.47
CA SER A 182 -10.92 0.55 8.39
C SER A 182 -10.23 0.50 9.75
N SER A 183 -8.90 0.43 9.73
CA SER A 183 -8.09 0.53 10.95
C SER A 183 -8.18 1.92 11.60
N ALA A 184 -8.51 2.96 10.84
CA ALA A 184 -8.67 4.32 11.34
C ALA A 184 -9.85 4.43 12.32
N TYR A 185 -10.93 3.67 12.11
CA TYR A 185 -12.07 3.62 13.05
C TYR A 185 -11.69 2.98 14.38
N LYS A 186 -10.94 1.87 14.34
CA LYS A 186 -10.46 1.18 15.55
C LYS A 186 -9.54 2.04 16.40
N ALA A 187 -8.79 2.96 15.80
CA ALA A 187 -7.91 3.87 16.51
C ALA A 187 -8.64 4.89 17.40
N GLY A 188 -9.96 5.04 17.25
CA GLY A 188 -10.84 5.76 18.20
C GLY A 188 -10.53 7.24 18.41
N THR A 189 -9.86 7.90 17.45
CA THR A 189 -9.33 9.26 17.64
C THR A 189 -10.40 10.36 17.66
N GLY A 190 -11.66 10.07 17.32
CA GLY A 190 -12.72 11.07 17.11
C GLY A 190 -12.41 12.10 16.01
N ALA A 191 -11.27 11.99 15.37
CA ALA A 191 -10.84 12.87 14.30
C ALA A 191 -11.54 12.52 12.98
N LYS A 192 -11.66 13.52 12.09
CA LYS A 192 -12.13 13.29 10.73
C LYS A 192 -11.11 12.45 9.96
N VAL A 193 -11.58 11.38 9.33
CA VAL A 193 -10.78 10.49 8.50
C VAL A 193 -10.91 10.89 7.02
N ALA A 194 -9.81 10.99 6.33
CA ALA A 194 -9.79 11.25 4.89
C ALA A 194 -10.19 9.98 4.13
N VAL A 195 -11.20 10.10 3.26
CA VAL A 195 -11.71 9.04 2.39
C VAL A 195 -11.62 9.52 0.95
N ASP A 196 -10.95 8.74 0.11
CA ASP A 196 -10.92 8.99 -1.31
C ASP A 196 -12.09 8.30 -2.00
N THR A 197 -12.67 8.99 -2.99
CA THR A 197 -13.74 8.48 -3.84
C THR A 197 -13.46 8.77 -5.30
N THR A 198 -13.74 7.80 -6.14
CA THR A 198 -13.64 7.95 -7.61
C THR A 198 -14.57 6.96 -8.31
N GLU A 199 -14.85 7.21 -9.60
CA GLU A 199 -15.53 6.21 -10.41
C GLU A 199 -14.63 5.01 -10.67
N VAL A 200 -15.18 3.80 -10.66
CA VAL A 200 -14.42 2.54 -10.82
C VAL A 200 -13.62 2.51 -12.13
N LYS A 201 -14.07 3.19 -13.19
CA LYS A 201 -13.30 3.30 -14.45
C LYS A 201 -11.91 3.94 -14.30
N ASN A 202 -11.67 4.68 -13.22
CA ASN A 202 -10.42 5.37 -12.93
C ASN A 202 -9.48 4.52 -12.06
N ILE A 203 -9.81 3.24 -11.83
CA ILE A 203 -9.06 2.33 -10.94
C ILE A 203 -8.47 1.19 -11.76
N TRP A 204 -7.20 0.89 -11.51
CA TRP A 204 -6.52 -0.25 -12.13
C TRP A 204 -5.55 -0.91 -11.17
N LYS A 205 -5.09 -2.09 -11.54
CA LYS A 205 -4.09 -2.83 -10.79
C LYS A 205 -2.77 -2.84 -11.54
N ALA A 206 -1.69 -2.43 -10.87
CA ALA A 206 -0.36 -2.54 -11.44
C ALA A 206 0.05 -4.02 -11.59
N SER A 207 0.86 -4.31 -12.61
CA SER A 207 1.40 -5.67 -12.79
C SER A 207 2.21 -6.09 -11.56
N GLY A 208 1.92 -7.27 -11.02
CA GLY A 208 2.58 -7.80 -9.82
C GLY A 208 2.13 -7.18 -8.50
N ALA A 209 1.14 -6.27 -8.49
CA ALA A 209 0.62 -5.71 -7.24
C ALA A 209 -0.05 -6.79 -6.38
N LYS A 210 0.13 -6.69 -5.07
CA LYS A 210 -0.46 -7.58 -4.06
C LYS A 210 -1.99 -7.49 -4.08
N PRO A 211 -2.73 -8.52 -3.59
CA PRO A 211 -4.18 -8.44 -3.43
C PRO A 211 -4.61 -7.20 -2.64
N GLY A 212 -5.75 -6.60 -3.00
CA GLY A 212 -6.27 -5.39 -2.38
C GLY A 212 -5.57 -4.09 -2.76
N MET A 213 -4.38 -4.15 -3.37
CA MET A 213 -3.61 -2.96 -3.75
C MET A 213 -4.00 -2.51 -5.16
N VAL A 214 -4.58 -1.31 -5.26
CA VAL A 214 -5.00 -0.68 -6.52
C VAL A 214 -4.37 0.69 -6.69
N LEU A 215 -4.29 1.15 -7.94
CA LEU A 215 -3.95 2.52 -8.29
C LEU A 215 -5.20 3.21 -8.81
N TYR A 216 -5.34 4.50 -8.57
CA TYR A 216 -6.46 5.29 -9.05
C TYR A 216 -6.05 6.73 -9.31
N GLU A 217 -6.78 7.37 -10.21
CA GLU A 217 -6.62 8.77 -10.58
C GLU A 217 -8.00 9.48 -10.55
N VAL A 218 -8.00 10.80 -10.74
CA VAL A 218 -9.23 11.60 -10.83
C VAL A 218 -10.17 11.35 -9.65
N TYR A 219 -9.65 11.46 -8.45
CA TYR A 219 -10.39 11.23 -7.21
C TYR A 219 -10.70 12.53 -6.47
N THR A 220 -11.68 12.44 -5.56
CA THR A 220 -12.00 13.49 -4.59
C THR A 220 -11.79 12.95 -3.19
N THR A 221 -11.22 13.75 -2.29
CA THR A 221 -11.06 13.39 -0.88
C THR A 221 -12.13 14.10 -0.04
N VAL A 222 -12.84 13.32 0.77
CA VAL A 222 -13.81 13.83 1.75
C VAL A 222 -13.34 13.49 3.18
N TYR A 223 -13.67 14.36 4.14
CA TYR A 223 -13.27 14.18 5.54
C TYR A 223 -14.48 13.77 6.37
N ILE A 224 -14.47 12.54 6.86
CA ILE A 224 -15.63 11.87 7.44
C ILE A 224 -15.41 11.58 8.93
N THR A 225 -16.45 11.86 9.73
CA THR A 225 -16.64 11.27 11.07
C THR A 225 -17.88 10.39 10.96
N PRO A 226 -17.77 9.06 11.11
CA PRO A 226 -18.91 8.17 10.92
C PRO A 226 -19.92 8.33 12.06
N ARG A 227 -21.21 8.22 11.71
CA ARG A 227 -22.31 8.20 12.66
C ARG A 227 -22.36 6.89 13.41
N GLU A 228 -22.64 6.94 14.71
CA GLU A 228 -22.86 5.72 15.50
C GLU A 228 -24.12 4.96 15.01
N GLY A 229 -24.03 3.64 14.95
CA GLY A 229 -25.16 2.77 14.56
C GLY A 229 -25.53 2.81 13.08
N LEU A 230 -24.77 3.52 12.22
CA LEU A 230 -25.05 3.58 10.78
C LEU A 230 -25.02 2.19 10.13
N GLU A 231 -24.06 1.37 10.50
CA GLU A 231 -23.91 0.03 9.93
C GLU A 231 -25.16 -0.84 10.14
N GLU A 232 -25.72 -0.84 11.37
CA GLU A 232 -26.93 -1.56 11.69
C GLU A 232 -28.16 -0.96 10.97
N GLN A 233 -28.21 0.35 10.82
CA GLN A 233 -29.30 1.03 10.12
C GLN A 233 -29.36 0.64 8.65
N LEU A 234 -28.20 0.54 7.98
CA LEU A 234 -28.13 0.22 6.56
C LEU A 234 -28.22 -1.30 6.28
N LYS A 235 -27.95 -2.17 7.26
CA LYS A 235 -28.15 -3.63 7.16
C LYS A 235 -29.61 -4.06 7.24
N LYS A 236 -30.46 -3.29 7.88
CA LYS A 236 -31.86 -3.63 8.20
C LYS A 236 -32.87 -3.40 7.06
N LYS A 237 -32.38 -2.92 5.92
CA LYS A 237 -33.21 -2.78 4.73
C LYS A 237 -32.81 -3.83 3.68
#